data_fda660ed930c1b7baa93cd220fd125ec
#
_entry.id   fda660ed930c1b7baa93cd220fd125ec
#
_cell.length_a   1.000
_cell.length_b   1.000
_cell.length_c   1.000
_cell.angle_alpha   90.00
_cell.angle_beta   90.00
_cell.angle_gamma   90.00
#
_symmetry.space_group_name_H-M   'P 1'
#
loop_
_entity.id
_entity.type
_entity.pdbx_description
1 polymer ?
#
loop_
_entity_poly.entity_id
_entity_poly.type
_entity_poly.pdbx_seq_one_letter_code
_entity_poly.pdbx_strand_id
1 'polypeptide(L)'
;MITKEDLERKFTLKDKIVVTSPKGISTELKREKDYRYVIKKDESEIKLDDLKDLTEYCKDMCLYRNNEKVTEDLLENAFKLRDTIILHKKDKSPVKVVKEKIYNYTLDNQDTVIPFKGTESVVEFLNQNNFSL
;
A
#
# COMPACT_ATOMS: atom_id res chain seq x y z
N MET A 1 6.20 14.69 -18.00
CA MET A 1 6.33 13.55 -17.05
C MET A 1 5.21 13.63 -16.01
N ILE A 2 4.54 12.52 -15.76
CA ILE A 2 3.46 12.44 -14.77
C ILE A 2 4.06 12.32 -13.37
N THR A 3 3.57 13.11 -12.41
CA THR A 3 3.99 13.05 -11.02
C THR A 3 2.87 12.50 -10.14
N LYS A 4 3.19 12.15 -8.89
CA LYS A 4 2.18 11.73 -7.90
C LYS A 4 1.15 12.82 -7.69
N GLU A 5 1.59 14.06 -7.61
CA GLU A 5 0.74 15.23 -7.41
C GLU A 5 -0.22 15.41 -8.59
N ASP A 6 0.22 15.15 -9.82
CA ASP A 6 -0.63 15.19 -11.01
C ASP A 6 -1.78 14.18 -10.88
N LEU A 7 -1.48 12.95 -10.46
CA LEU A 7 -2.50 11.92 -10.26
C LEU A 7 -3.46 12.30 -9.13
N GLU A 8 -2.95 12.78 -8.01
CA GLU A 8 -3.81 13.20 -6.89
C GLU A 8 -4.80 14.26 -7.32
N ARG A 9 -4.35 15.24 -8.10
CA ARG A 9 -5.24 16.30 -8.62
C ARG A 9 -6.29 15.73 -9.56
N LYS A 10 -5.91 14.81 -10.45
CA LYS A 10 -6.86 14.21 -11.39
C LYS A 10 -7.90 13.35 -10.71
N PHE A 11 -7.53 12.68 -9.62
CA PHE A 11 -8.44 11.84 -8.85
C PHE A 11 -9.25 12.59 -7.79
N THR A 12 -9.09 13.90 -7.67
CA THR A 12 -9.88 14.68 -6.71
C THR A 12 -11.36 14.51 -7.01
N LEU A 13 -12.13 13.95 -6.06
CA LEU A 13 -13.55 13.66 -6.17
C LEU A 13 -13.93 12.68 -7.29
N LYS A 14 -12.95 11.92 -7.78
CA LYS A 14 -13.16 10.93 -8.83
C LYS A 14 -12.45 9.63 -8.48
N ASP A 15 -13.04 8.51 -8.87
CA ASP A 15 -12.42 7.18 -8.74
C ASP A 15 -11.83 6.68 -10.04
N LYS A 16 -12.14 7.36 -11.15
CA LYS A 16 -11.71 6.98 -12.49
C LYS A 16 -11.26 8.18 -13.27
N ILE A 17 -10.18 8.03 -14.01
CA ILE A 17 -9.71 9.02 -14.98
C ILE A 17 -9.33 8.31 -16.26
N VAL A 18 -9.13 9.10 -17.33
CA VAL A 18 -8.67 8.59 -18.62
C VAL A 18 -7.23 9.00 -18.83
N VAL A 19 -6.39 8.05 -19.18
CA VAL A 19 -5.00 8.30 -19.59
C VAL A 19 -4.86 7.94 -21.05
N THR A 20 -3.98 8.63 -21.78
CA THR A 20 -3.83 8.46 -23.22
C THR A 20 -2.46 7.93 -23.55
N SER A 21 -2.40 6.86 -24.35
CA SER A 21 -1.15 6.29 -24.82
C SER A 21 -0.51 7.16 -25.90
N PRO A 22 0.78 6.94 -26.24
CA PRO A 22 1.44 7.66 -27.33
C PRO A 22 0.75 7.50 -28.69
N LYS A 23 0.00 6.41 -28.86
CA LYS A 23 -0.78 6.16 -30.09
C LYS A 23 -2.14 6.83 -30.09
N GLY A 24 -2.45 7.59 -29.03
CA GLY A 24 -3.74 8.27 -28.92
C GLY A 24 -4.87 7.40 -28.39
N ILE A 25 -4.57 6.20 -27.88
CA ILE A 25 -5.59 5.30 -27.32
C ILE A 25 -5.90 5.71 -25.89
N SER A 26 -7.18 5.96 -25.62
CA SER A 26 -7.66 6.29 -24.28
C SER A 26 -7.87 5.04 -23.46
N THR A 27 -7.35 5.04 -22.24
CA THR A 27 -7.42 3.90 -21.32
C THR A 27 -7.93 4.39 -19.99
N GLU A 28 -8.80 3.63 -19.35
CA GLU A 28 -9.36 3.98 -18.04
C GLU A 28 -8.41 3.57 -16.93
N LEU A 29 -8.16 4.49 -16.01
CA LEU A 29 -7.38 4.24 -14.80
C LEU A 29 -8.31 4.40 -13.58
N LYS A 30 -8.48 3.34 -12.82
CA LYS A 30 -9.33 3.30 -11.64
C LYS A 30 -8.47 3.30 -10.37
N ARG A 31 -8.93 3.97 -9.32
CA ARG A 31 -8.26 4.04 -8.03
C ARG A 31 -9.17 3.50 -6.92
N GLU A 32 -8.60 2.66 -6.05
CA GLU A 32 -9.27 2.16 -4.86
C GLU A 32 -8.41 2.40 -3.63
N LYS A 33 -9.06 2.72 -2.52
CA LYS A 33 -8.39 2.90 -1.23
C LYS A 33 -7.99 1.54 -0.67
N ASP A 34 -6.76 1.45 -0.16
CA ASP A 34 -6.25 0.25 0.49
C ASP A 34 -5.30 0.64 1.61
N TYR A 35 -4.74 -0.36 2.29
CA TYR A 35 -3.78 -0.17 3.37
C TYR A 35 -2.60 -1.10 3.19
N ARG A 36 -1.45 -0.66 3.66
CA ARG A 36 -0.28 -1.52 3.82
C ARG A 36 0.28 -1.31 5.21
N TYR A 37 1.11 -2.22 5.65
CA TYR A 37 1.72 -2.19 6.97
C TYR A 37 3.21 -1.98 6.84
N VAL A 38 3.74 -1.04 7.63
CA VAL A 38 5.15 -0.69 7.59
C VAL A 38 5.75 -0.99 8.96
N ILE A 39 6.76 -1.85 8.98
CA ILE A 39 7.50 -2.17 10.18
C ILE A 39 8.73 -1.28 10.19
N LYS A 40 8.83 -0.43 11.20
CA LYS A 40 9.96 0.48 11.36
C LYS A 40 10.93 -0.09 12.39
N LYS A 41 12.14 -0.34 11.94
CA LYS A 41 13.17 -0.97 12.74
C LYS A 41 14.48 -0.24 12.50
N ASP A 42 14.90 0.57 13.48
CA ASP A 42 16.10 1.41 13.39
C ASP A 42 16.06 2.30 12.14
N GLU A 43 16.98 2.10 11.20
CA GLU A 43 17.05 2.88 9.98
C GLU A 43 16.39 2.19 8.79
N SER A 44 15.81 0.99 8.99
CA SER A 44 15.18 0.23 7.92
C SER A 44 13.67 0.18 8.07
N GLU A 45 12.99 0.00 6.94
CA GLU A 45 11.55 -0.19 6.90
C GLU A 45 11.24 -1.45 6.11
N ILE A 46 10.28 -2.23 6.60
CA ILE A 46 9.76 -3.41 5.90
C ILE A 46 8.29 -3.11 5.58
N LYS A 47 7.94 -3.18 4.31
CA LYS A 47 6.57 -2.92 3.85
C LYS A 47 5.89 -4.23 3.52
N LEU A 48 4.71 -4.44 4.12
CA LEU A 48 3.90 -5.63 3.94
C LEU A 48 2.54 -5.24 3.39
N ASP A 49 2.07 -5.96 2.40
CA ASP A 49 0.91 -5.57 1.62
C ASP A 49 -0.42 -5.81 2.31
N ASP A 50 -0.50 -6.83 3.17
CA ASP A 50 -1.76 -7.14 3.84
C ASP A 50 -1.54 -7.64 5.27
N LEU A 51 -2.64 -7.79 5.99
CA LEU A 51 -2.61 -8.21 7.38
C LEU A 51 -2.10 -9.64 7.54
N LYS A 52 -2.35 -10.50 6.58
CA LYS A 52 -1.88 -11.89 6.60
C LYS A 52 -0.36 -11.95 6.55
N ASP A 53 0.24 -11.19 5.64
CA ASP A 53 1.70 -11.11 5.52
C ASP A 53 2.34 -10.53 6.78
N LEU A 54 1.71 -9.50 7.35
CA LEU A 54 2.16 -8.94 8.63
C LEU A 54 2.11 -9.97 9.75
N THR A 55 1.02 -10.74 9.82
CA THR A 55 0.88 -11.78 10.84
C THR A 55 1.96 -12.84 10.72
N GLU A 56 2.23 -13.31 9.51
CA GLU A 56 3.27 -14.30 9.25
C GLU A 56 4.65 -13.77 9.64
N TYR A 57 4.96 -12.52 9.29
CA TYR A 57 6.21 -11.88 9.69
C TYR A 57 6.35 -11.84 11.21
N CYS A 58 5.30 -11.42 11.92
CA CYS A 58 5.33 -11.32 13.37
C CYS A 58 5.52 -12.69 14.04
N LYS A 59 4.91 -13.74 13.49
CA LYS A 59 5.10 -15.11 14.00
C LYS A 59 6.52 -15.60 13.77
N ASP A 60 7.07 -15.36 12.57
CA ASP A 60 8.44 -15.77 12.25
C ASP A 60 9.47 -15.06 13.13
N MET A 61 9.22 -13.81 13.47
CA MET A 61 10.09 -13.01 14.33
C MET A 61 9.77 -13.14 15.83
N CYS A 62 8.79 -13.97 16.17
CA CYS A 62 8.36 -14.19 17.56
C CYS A 62 8.05 -12.88 18.30
N LEU A 63 7.20 -12.05 17.71
CA LEU A 63 6.78 -10.78 18.29
C LEU A 63 5.59 -10.98 19.22
N TYR A 64 5.48 -10.11 20.23
CA TYR A 64 4.43 -10.13 21.23
C TYR A 64 3.79 -8.76 21.37
N ARG A 65 2.51 -8.74 21.77
CA ARG A 65 1.82 -7.55 22.19
C ARG A 65 1.20 -7.80 23.55
N ASN A 66 1.58 -6.97 24.54
CA ASN A 66 1.10 -7.13 25.93
C ASN A 66 1.28 -8.56 26.45
N ASN A 67 2.44 -9.16 26.18
CA ASN A 67 2.80 -10.53 26.56
C ASN A 67 2.02 -11.63 25.85
N GLU A 68 1.23 -11.28 24.82
CA GLU A 68 0.52 -12.26 24.00
C GLU A 68 1.21 -12.44 22.65
N LYS A 69 1.27 -13.67 22.18
CA LYS A 69 1.77 -13.95 20.83
C LYS A 69 0.87 -13.28 19.80
N VAL A 70 1.47 -12.70 18.79
CA VAL A 70 0.73 -12.01 17.74
C VAL A 70 -0.06 -12.99 16.89
N THR A 71 -1.35 -12.70 16.72
CA THR A 71 -2.26 -13.40 15.79
C THR A 71 -2.91 -12.38 14.88
N GLU A 72 -3.52 -12.84 13.80
CA GLU A 72 -4.23 -11.97 12.88
C GLU A 72 -5.35 -11.19 13.58
N ASP A 73 -6.14 -11.87 14.43
CA ASP A 73 -7.23 -11.23 15.18
C ASP A 73 -6.70 -10.17 16.15
N LEU A 74 -5.58 -10.44 16.82
CA LEU A 74 -4.97 -9.47 17.71
C LEU A 74 -4.56 -8.20 16.95
N LEU A 75 -3.93 -8.36 15.78
CA LEU A 75 -3.52 -7.23 14.95
C LEU A 75 -4.73 -6.46 14.42
N GLU A 76 -5.73 -7.16 13.91
CA GLU A 76 -6.95 -6.54 13.41
C GLU A 76 -7.60 -5.69 14.50
N ASN A 77 -7.75 -6.23 15.70
CA ASN A 77 -8.33 -5.49 16.82
C ASN A 77 -7.46 -4.30 17.24
N ALA A 78 -6.14 -4.47 17.25
CA ALA A 78 -5.23 -3.40 17.62
C ALA A 78 -5.30 -2.21 16.67
N PHE A 79 -5.52 -2.46 15.37
CA PHE A 79 -5.58 -1.40 14.36
C PHE A 79 -6.98 -0.77 14.17
N LYS A 80 -8.01 -1.22 14.89
CA LYS A 80 -9.37 -0.66 14.75
C LYS A 80 -9.45 0.83 15.06
N LEU A 81 -8.75 1.27 16.10
CA LEU A 81 -8.84 2.65 16.60
C LEU A 81 -7.51 3.41 16.52
N ARG A 82 -6.51 2.82 15.87
CA ARG A 82 -5.18 3.44 15.80
C ARG A 82 -4.44 2.96 14.56
N ASP A 83 -3.57 3.81 14.06
CA ASP A 83 -2.77 3.49 12.87
C ASP A 83 -1.35 3.05 13.23
N THR A 84 -0.97 3.15 14.49
CA THR A 84 0.36 2.78 14.96
C THR A 84 0.26 1.91 16.20
N ILE A 85 0.95 0.79 16.19
CA ILE A 85 1.07 -0.09 17.36
C ILE A 85 2.53 -0.41 17.62
N ILE A 86 2.80 -0.79 18.86
CA ILE A 86 4.14 -1.24 19.29
C ILE A 86 4.05 -2.72 19.63
N LEU A 87 4.89 -3.52 18.99
CA LEU A 87 5.10 -4.91 19.33
C LEU A 87 6.45 -5.06 20.00
N HIS A 88 6.71 -6.19 20.65
CA HIS A 88 7.95 -6.41 21.39
C HIS A 88 8.56 -7.75 21.04
N LYS A 89 9.90 -7.79 21.00
CA LYS A 89 10.66 -9.03 20.91
C LYS A 89 10.76 -9.67 22.30
N LYS A 90 11.31 -10.89 22.38
CA LYS A 90 11.51 -11.58 23.65
C LYS A 90 12.36 -10.80 24.66
N ASP A 91 13.33 -10.03 24.17
CA ASP A 91 14.19 -9.16 24.99
C ASP A 91 13.50 -7.82 25.35
N LYS A 92 12.21 -7.69 25.06
CA LYS A 92 11.37 -6.51 25.25
C LYS A 92 11.73 -5.32 24.37
N SER A 93 12.57 -5.50 23.35
CA SER A 93 12.86 -4.45 22.37
C SER A 93 11.61 -4.08 21.59
N PRO A 94 11.28 -2.78 21.47
CA PRO A 94 10.07 -2.37 20.78
C PRO A 94 10.24 -2.44 19.25
N VAL A 95 9.16 -2.78 18.56
CA VAL A 95 9.06 -2.76 17.10
C VAL A 95 7.81 -1.98 16.75
N LYS A 96 7.97 -0.89 16.02
CA LYS A 96 6.86 -0.03 15.62
C LYS A 96 6.24 -0.53 14.32
N VAL A 97 4.93 -0.68 14.30
CA VAL A 97 4.18 -1.06 13.10
C VAL A 97 3.14 0.01 12.78
N VAL A 98 3.18 0.51 11.57
CA VAL A 98 2.27 1.56 11.09
C VAL A 98 1.37 1.02 9.99
N LYS A 99 0.06 1.23 10.14
CA LYS A 99 -0.92 0.95 9.10
C LYS A 99 -1.02 2.21 8.24
N GLU A 100 -0.50 2.14 7.02
CA GLU A 100 -0.42 3.26 6.11
C GLU A 100 -1.50 3.17 5.06
N LYS A 101 -2.21 4.29 4.83
CA LYS A 101 -3.20 4.39 3.77
C LYS A 101 -2.49 4.52 2.43
N ILE A 102 -2.87 3.70 1.48
CA ILE A 102 -2.37 3.74 0.12
C ILE A 102 -3.53 3.67 -0.86
N TYR A 103 -3.22 3.82 -2.14
CA TYR A 103 -4.20 3.61 -3.19
C TYR A 103 -3.72 2.51 -4.13
N ASN A 104 -4.63 1.64 -4.51
CA ASN A 104 -4.41 0.67 -5.58
C ASN A 104 -5.02 1.22 -6.85
N TYR A 105 -4.38 0.95 -7.98
CA TYR A 105 -4.82 1.41 -9.28
C TYR A 105 -5.01 0.22 -10.21
N THR A 106 -5.96 0.35 -11.10
CA THR A 106 -6.22 -0.65 -12.13
C THR A 106 -6.28 0.06 -13.47
N LEU A 107 -5.41 -0.31 -14.39
CA LEU A 107 -5.40 0.20 -15.74
C LEU A 107 -6.16 -0.80 -16.61
N ASP A 108 -7.32 -0.36 -17.12
CA ASP A 108 -8.20 -1.20 -17.94
C ASP A 108 -8.07 -0.80 -19.40
N ASN A 109 -7.45 -1.69 -20.17
CA ASN A 109 -7.23 -1.54 -21.59
C ASN A 109 -7.98 -2.67 -22.30
N GLN A 110 -9.30 -2.55 -22.38
CA GLN A 110 -10.22 -3.49 -23.07
C GLN A 110 -9.83 -4.99 -23.08
N ASP A 111 -8.59 -5.30 -23.45
CA ASP A 111 -8.09 -6.67 -23.56
C ASP A 111 -7.36 -7.14 -22.30
N THR A 112 -6.83 -6.22 -21.50
CA THR A 112 -6.06 -6.55 -20.31
C THR A 112 -6.36 -5.57 -19.18
N VAL A 113 -6.28 -6.09 -17.95
CA VAL A 113 -6.41 -5.32 -16.72
C VAL A 113 -5.09 -5.44 -15.97
N ILE A 114 -4.44 -4.31 -15.73
CA ILE A 114 -3.15 -4.28 -15.04
C ILE A 114 -3.33 -3.64 -13.67
N PRO A 115 -3.11 -4.39 -12.58
CA PRO A 115 -3.20 -3.84 -11.23
C PRO A 115 -1.87 -3.22 -10.78
N PHE A 116 -1.96 -2.14 -9.99
CA PHE A 116 -0.81 -1.51 -9.36
C PHE A 116 -1.11 -1.26 -7.89
N LYS A 117 -0.17 -1.60 -7.04
CA LYS A 117 -0.27 -1.30 -5.61
C LYS A 117 0.61 -0.09 -5.29
N GLY A 118 -0.05 0.97 -4.84
CA GLY A 118 0.63 2.23 -4.53
C GLY A 118 0.78 3.15 -5.73
N THR A 119 0.90 4.44 -5.44
CA THR A 119 0.95 5.47 -6.47
C THR A 119 2.27 5.44 -7.25
N GLU A 120 3.37 5.09 -6.60
CA GLU A 120 4.69 5.04 -7.22
C GLU A 120 4.74 4.09 -8.41
N SER A 121 4.14 2.90 -8.25
CA SER A 121 4.15 1.88 -9.30
C SER A 121 3.42 2.32 -10.55
N VAL A 122 2.25 2.94 -10.40
CA VAL A 122 1.47 3.40 -11.55
C VAL A 122 2.12 4.60 -12.22
N VAL A 123 2.70 5.53 -11.45
CA VAL A 123 3.43 6.67 -12.01
C VAL A 123 4.60 6.20 -12.86
N GLU A 124 5.38 5.26 -12.35
CA GLU A 124 6.51 4.69 -13.06
C GLU A 124 6.07 4.04 -14.37
N PHE A 125 5.03 3.21 -14.32
CA PHE A 125 4.50 2.55 -15.52
C PHE A 125 4.03 3.55 -16.58
N LEU A 126 3.26 4.56 -16.17
CA LEU A 126 2.71 5.56 -17.10
C LEU A 126 3.85 6.35 -17.78
N ASN A 127 4.88 6.71 -17.02
CA ASN A 127 6.02 7.44 -17.56
C ASN A 127 6.90 6.57 -18.48
N GLN A 128 7.14 5.34 -18.10
CA GLN A 128 7.92 4.41 -18.92
C GLN A 128 7.25 4.11 -20.26
N ASN A 129 5.93 4.16 -20.32
CA ASN A 129 5.15 3.89 -21.52
C ASN A 129 4.63 5.16 -22.18
N ASN A 130 5.11 6.33 -21.75
CA ASN A 130 4.81 7.63 -22.33
C ASN A 130 3.31 7.96 -22.40
N PHE A 131 2.56 7.56 -21.38
CA PHE A 131 1.16 7.98 -21.25
C PHE A 131 1.06 9.45 -20.87
N SER A 132 -0.06 10.06 -21.20
CA SER A 132 -0.41 11.41 -20.76
C SER A 132 -1.76 11.42 -20.05
N LEU A 133 -1.95 12.41 -19.20
CA LEU A 133 -3.20 12.58 -18.45
C LEU A 133 -4.24 13.39 -19.24
#